data_6b92d761aea379ed3d991890fb582e96
#
_entry.id   6b92d761aea379ed3d991890fb582e96
#
_cell.length_a   1.000
_cell.length_b   1.000
_cell.length_c   1.000
_cell.angle_alpha   90.00
_cell.angle_beta   90.00
_cell.angle_gamma   90.00
#
_symmetry.space_group_name_H-M   'P 1'
#
loop_
_entity.id
_entity.type
_entity.pdbx_description
1 polymer ?
#
loop_
_entity_poly.entity_id
_entity_poly.type
_entity_poly.pdbx_seq_one_letter_code
_entity_poly.pdbx_strand_id
1 'polypeptide(L)'
;ELLPDQLELAREAFVFRNRRLADLTDGAVDEFYSCTLCQSFAPNHVCIVSPERLGLCGAYNWLDCKASFSINPTGPNQPIKLGHSIDVSKGYWEGTNDYAKIGSHDVVQEVAMYSIMENPMTACGCFECIVMLITEANGVMVVSREDTSMTPSGMTFSTLAGVAGGGLQTPGVMGVGKYYLISPKFISADGGFKRVIWMSSYLKDSMADELQIVADREGDPDLIERIADERNVSTVDELLAWLEEHNHPALIMDPIF
;
A
#
# COMPACT_ATOMS: atom_id res chain seq x y z
N GLU A 1 -12.38 30.66 5.85
CA GLU A 1 -12.23 31.02 4.41
C GLU A 1 -10.87 30.69 3.84
N LEU A 2 -9.76 30.72 4.62
CA LEU A 2 -8.40 30.41 4.13
C LEU A 2 -8.06 28.91 4.08
N LEU A 3 -8.80 28.05 4.78
CA LEU A 3 -8.48 26.64 4.92
C LEU A 3 -8.58 25.83 3.60
N PRO A 4 -9.62 26.01 2.75
CA PRO A 4 -9.70 25.31 1.48
C PRO A 4 -8.52 25.59 0.56
N ASP A 5 -8.13 26.87 0.44
CA ASP A 5 -7.00 27.28 -0.40
C ASP A 5 -5.68 26.71 0.10
N GLN A 6 -5.49 26.66 1.44
CA GLN A 6 -4.29 26.06 2.04
C GLN A 6 -4.24 24.55 1.85
N LEU A 7 -5.39 23.87 1.89
CA LEU A 7 -5.48 22.45 1.61
C LEU A 7 -5.13 22.12 0.15
N GLU A 8 -5.60 22.96 -0.79
CA GLU A 8 -5.28 22.77 -2.21
C GLU A 8 -3.77 22.98 -2.46
N LEU A 9 -3.20 24.06 -1.94
CA LEU A 9 -1.77 24.30 -2.02
C LEU A 9 -0.94 23.13 -1.41
N ALA A 10 -1.42 22.55 -0.31
CA ALA A 10 -0.77 21.39 0.29
C ALA A 10 -0.85 20.17 -0.63
N ARG A 11 -2.00 19.90 -1.25
CA ARG A 11 -2.18 18.80 -2.22
C ARG A 11 -1.25 18.96 -3.42
N GLU A 12 -1.19 20.14 -4.01
CA GLU A 12 -0.28 20.45 -5.12
C GLU A 12 1.19 20.20 -4.72
N ALA A 13 1.58 20.65 -3.52
CA ALA A 13 2.93 20.43 -3.00
C ALA A 13 3.25 18.93 -2.83
N PHE A 14 2.30 18.13 -2.34
CA PHE A 14 2.47 16.67 -2.22
C PHE A 14 2.58 15.99 -3.59
N VAL A 15 1.75 16.37 -4.56
CA VAL A 15 1.83 15.85 -5.92
C VAL A 15 3.19 16.20 -6.55
N PHE A 16 3.63 17.44 -6.46
CA PHE A 16 4.93 17.87 -6.97
C PHE A 16 6.09 17.11 -6.30
N ARG A 17 6.04 16.96 -4.98
CA ARG A 17 7.03 16.18 -4.22
C ARG A 17 7.14 14.74 -4.73
N ASN A 18 6.02 14.07 -4.94
CA ASN A 18 5.99 12.68 -5.35
C ASN A 18 6.43 12.50 -6.82
N ARG A 19 6.13 13.44 -7.71
CA ARG A 19 6.63 13.45 -9.10
C ARG A 19 8.14 13.40 -9.20
N ARG A 20 8.87 13.90 -8.20
CA ARG A 20 10.34 13.83 -8.14
C ARG A 20 10.89 12.41 -8.02
N LEU A 21 10.03 11.44 -7.69
CA LEU A 21 10.38 10.02 -7.61
C LEU A 21 9.92 9.22 -8.83
N ALA A 22 9.22 9.84 -9.80
CA ALA A 22 8.57 9.13 -10.89
C ALA A 22 9.53 8.25 -11.72
N ASP A 23 10.78 8.67 -11.86
CA ASP A 23 11.81 7.95 -12.61
C ASP A 23 12.77 7.15 -11.72
N LEU A 24 12.54 7.11 -10.41
CA LEU A 24 13.40 6.43 -9.44
C LEU A 24 12.74 5.13 -9.00
N THR A 25 13.41 4.01 -9.25
CA THR A 25 12.95 2.67 -8.88
C THR A 25 13.71 2.13 -7.67
N ASP A 26 13.12 1.15 -7.00
CA ASP A 26 13.75 0.45 -5.88
C ASP A 26 15.05 -0.25 -6.29
N GLY A 27 15.12 -0.71 -7.54
CA GLY A 27 16.33 -1.32 -8.10
C GLY A 27 17.45 -0.33 -8.47
N ALA A 28 17.17 0.98 -8.45
CA ALA A 28 18.15 2.03 -8.77
C ALA A 28 18.88 2.58 -7.53
N VAL A 29 18.53 2.09 -6.33
CA VAL A 29 19.11 2.54 -5.07
C VAL A 29 19.70 1.35 -4.30
N ASP A 30 20.69 1.61 -3.45
CA ASP A 30 21.34 0.63 -2.59
C ASP A 30 20.93 0.76 -1.12
N GLU A 31 20.03 1.71 -0.84
CA GLU A 31 19.48 1.92 0.50
C GLU A 31 18.01 2.36 0.47
N PHE A 32 17.22 1.86 1.41
CA PHE A 32 15.90 2.37 1.79
C PHE A 32 16.01 3.17 3.08
N TYR A 33 14.89 3.64 3.61
CA TYR A 33 14.88 4.36 4.88
C TYR A 33 13.82 3.80 5.81
N SER A 34 14.15 3.75 7.10
CA SER A 34 13.17 3.49 8.15
C SER A 34 12.35 4.73 8.47
N CYS A 35 11.19 4.53 9.11
CA CYS A 35 10.50 5.56 9.85
C CYS A 35 9.98 4.99 11.17
N THR A 36 10.46 5.52 12.30
CA THR A 36 10.14 5.01 13.65
C THR A 36 9.14 5.88 14.41
N LEU A 37 8.59 6.93 13.80
CA LEU A 37 7.66 7.88 14.45
C LEU A 37 6.43 7.22 15.08
N CYS A 38 5.94 6.14 14.47
CA CYS A 38 4.74 5.43 14.94
C CYS A 38 5.00 4.37 16.00
N GLN A 39 6.25 4.07 16.33
CA GLN A 39 6.60 3.05 17.31
C GLN A 39 6.17 3.41 18.75
N SER A 40 5.83 4.66 19.01
CA SER A 40 5.18 5.06 20.27
C SER A 40 3.77 4.47 20.44
N PHE A 41 3.09 4.11 19.35
CA PHE A 41 1.75 3.49 19.35
C PHE A 41 1.80 1.99 19.09
N ALA A 42 2.68 1.57 18.19
CA ALA A 42 2.86 0.20 17.76
C ALA A 42 4.38 -0.14 17.85
N PRO A 43 4.89 -0.54 19.00
CA PRO A 43 6.34 -0.70 19.24
C PRO A 43 7.03 -1.65 18.26
N ASN A 44 6.32 -2.66 17.75
CA ASN A 44 6.85 -3.64 16.80
C ASN A 44 6.66 -3.22 15.33
N HIS A 45 6.14 -2.01 15.08
CA HIS A 45 5.87 -1.56 13.73
C HIS A 45 7.17 -1.33 12.95
N VAL A 46 7.31 -2.05 11.84
CA VAL A 46 8.37 -1.90 10.85
C VAL A 46 7.83 -1.05 9.69
N CYS A 47 8.33 0.16 9.52
CA CYS A 47 8.01 1.01 8.38
C CYS A 47 9.27 1.23 7.55
N ILE A 48 9.27 0.69 6.33
CA ILE A 48 10.34 0.83 5.35
C ILE A 48 9.81 1.68 4.21
N VAL A 49 10.53 2.74 3.88
CA VAL A 49 10.21 3.70 2.82
C VAL A 49 11.23 3.53 1.70
N SER A 50 10.75 3.19 0.52
CA SER A 50 11.55 3.04 -0.70
C SER A 50 11.12 4.06 -1.76
N PRO A 51 11.85 4.22 -2.88
CA PRO A 51 11.41 5.05 -4.00
C PRO A 51 10.00 4.74 -4.49
N GLU A 52 9.63 3.47 -4.59
CA GLU A 52 8.35 3.00 -5.12
C GLU A 52 7.30 2.72 -4.02
N ARG A 53 7.65 2.88 -2.74
CA ARG A 53 6.75 2.71 -1.61
C ARG A 53 6.92 3.81 -0.56
N LEU A 54 5.96 4.72 -0.52
CA LEU A 54 5.90 5.78 0.48
C LEU A 54 5.58 5.21 1.87
N GLY A 55 5.84 6.02 2.90
CA GLY A 55 5.33 5.73 4.24
C GLY A 55 3.81 5.55 4.24
N LEU A 56 3.30 4.65 5.10
CA LEU A 56 1.88 4.27 5.16
C LEU A 56 0.94 5.45 5.40
N CYS A 57 1.42 6.48 6.08
CA CYS A 57 0.68 7.71 6.38
C CYS A 57 0.68 8.73 5.23
N GLY A 58 1.36 8.46 4.11
CA GLY A 58 1.54 9.41 3.02
C GLY A 58 2.48 10.59 3.32
N ALA A 59 2.95 10.74 4.58
CA ALA A 59 3.70 11.91 5.00
C ALA A 59 5.16 11.93 4.53
N TYR A 60 5.79 10.76 4.40
CA TYR A 60 7.20 10.63 4.02
C TYR A 60 7.35 9.82 2.74
N ASN A 61 8.08 10.36 1.78
CA ASN A 61 8.64 9.59 0.67
C ASN A 61 10.13 9.33 0.91
N TRP A 62 10.77 8.60 0.00
CA TRP A 62 12.19 8.24 0.11
C TRP A 62 13.12 9.46 0.16
N LEU A 63 12.85 10.51 -0.65
CA LEU A 63 13.63 11.74 -0.65
C LEU A 63 13.48 12.53 0.66
N ASP A 64 12.28 12.51 1.24
CA ASP A 64 12.03 13.17 2.53
C ASP A 64 12.79 12.46 3.65
N CYS A 65 12.79 11.12 3.66
CA CYS A 65 13.55 10.33 4.63
C CYS A 65 15.06 10.58 4.48
N LYS A 66 15.57 10.62 3.25
CA LYS A 66 16.98 10.93 2.94
C LYS A 66 17.37 12.32 3.43
N ALA A 67 16.53 13.31 3.16
CA ALA A 67 16.74 14.68 3.64
C ALA A 67 16.67 14.77 5.17
N SER A 68 15.68 14.11 5.79
CA SER A 68 15.54 14.05 7.25
C SER A 68 16.78 13.46 7.91
N PHE A 69 17.30 12.34 7.41
CA PHE A 69 18.54 11.74 7.89
C PHE A 69 19.74 12.69 7.72
N SER A 70 19.86 13.37 6.57
CA SER A 70 20.96 14.31 6.33
C SER A 70 20.96 15.48 7.29
N ILE A 71 19.79 15.95 7.72
CA ILE A 71 19.62 17.05 8.68
C ILE A 71 19.80 16.57 10.12
N ASN A 72 19.24 15.40 10.45
CA ASN A 72 19.28 14.81 11.78
C ASN A 72 19.65 13.31 11.72
N PRO A 73 20.95 12.97 11.72
CA PRO A 73 21.40 11.57 11.62
C PRO A 73 20.99 10.65 12.78
N THR A 74 20.51 11.22 13.89
CA THR A 74 19.98 10.47 15.04
C THR A 74 18.44 10.50 15.09
N GLY A 75 17.81 10.99 14.03
CA GLY A 75 16.35 11.12 13.91
C GLY A 75 15.65 9.80 13.59
N PRO A 76 14.32 9.87 13.36
CA PRO A 76 13.48 8.69 13.15
C PRO A 76 13.71 7.99 11.82
N ASN A 77 14.33 8.65 10.85
CA ASN A 77 14.59 8.08 9.52
C ASN A 77 16.07 7.67 9.44
N GLN A 78 16.31 6.36 9.41
CA GLN A 78 17.65 5.80 9.32
C GLN A 78 17.83 5.05 8.00
N PRO A 79 19.01 5.09 7.37
CA PRO A 79 19.27 4.33 6.15
C PRO A 79 19.28 2.83 6.45
N ILE A 80 18.66 2.07 5.55
CA ILE A 80 18.64 0.61 5.53
C ILE A 80 19.42 0.19 4.29
N LYS A 81 20.67 -0.21 4.46
CA LYS A 81 21.46 -0.76 3.36
C LYS A 81 20.86 -2.09 2.91
N LEU A 82 20.56 -2.25 1.63
CA LEU A 82 19.85 -3.42 1.12
C LEU A 82 20.66 -4.70 1.25
N GLY A 83 21.97 -4.63 1.08
CA GLY A 83 22.84 -5.81 1.14
C GLY A 83 22.57 -6.76 -0.03
N HIS A 84 22.66 -8.05 0.25
CA HIS A 84 22.37 -9.08 -0.74
C HIS A 84 20.87 -9.19 -1.01
N SER A 85 20.51 -9.38 -2.28
CA SER A 85 19.14 -9.64 -2.69
C SER A 85 18.79 -11.11 -2.47
N ILE A 86 17.74 -11.39 -1.69
CA ILE A 86 17.22 -12.74 -1.45
C ILE A 86 16.21 -13.10 -2.55
N ASP A 87 15.22 -12.25 -2.77
CA ASP A 87 14.23 -12.35 -3.85
C ASP A 87 13.74 -10.96 -4.25
N VAL A 88 14.24 -10.46 -5.38
CA VAL A 88 13.88 -9.12 -5.90
C VAL A 88 12.42 -9.03 -6.31
N SER A 89 11.83 -10.13 -6.78
CA SER A 89 10.44 -10.15 -7.26
C SER A 89 9.45 -9.94 -6.11
N LYS A 90 9.78 -10.42 -4.93
CA LYS A 90 8.99 -10.25 -3.70
C LYS A 90 9.42 -9.05 -2.86
N GLY A 91 10.57 -8.46 -3.18
CA GLY A 91 11.13 -7.37 -2.40
C GLY A 91 11.77 -7.82 -1.10
N TYR A 92 12.54 -8.92 -1.14
CA TYR A 92 13.35 -9.41 -0.03
C TYR A 92 14.82 -9.04 -0.18
N TRP A 93 15.36 -8.38 0.84
CA TRP A 93 16.80 -8.10 0.98
C TRP A 93 17.26 -8.44 2.39
N GLU A 94 18.55 -8.81 2.53
CA GLU A 94 19.14 -9.04 3.85
C GLU A 94 18.95 -7.85 4.78
N GLY A 95 19.24 -6.63 4.29
CA GLY A 95 19.15 -5.42 5.11
C GLY A 95 17.74 -5.03 5.53
N THR A 96 16.70 -5.30 4.72
CA THR A 96 15.32 -5.07 5.13
C THR A 96 14.88 -6.06 6.21
N ASN A 97 15.33 -7.32 6.13
CA ASN A 97 15.05 -8.34 7.14
C ASN A 97 15.81 -8.07 8.45
N ASP A 98 17.07 -7.66 8.37
CA ASP A 98 17.84 -7.26 9.55
C ASP A 98 17.21 -6.05 10.27
N TYR A 99 16.78 -5.06 9.49
CA TYR A 99 16.04 -3.95 10.06
C TYR A 99 14.70 -4.40 10.67
N ALA A 100 13.98 -5.29 10.01
CA ALA A 100 12.70 -5.81 10.51
C ALA A 100 12.86 -6.46 11.89
N LYS A 101 13.87 -7.32 12.06
CA LYS A 101 14.20 -7.95 13.36
C LYS A 101 14.50 -6.92 14.43
N ILE A 102 15.42 -6.00 14.16
CA ILE A 102 15.84 -4.98 15.13
C ILE A 102 14.68 -4.03 15.44
N GLY A 103 14.02 -3.50 14.41
CA GLY A 103 12.96 -2.49 14.54
C GLY A 103 11.68 -3.00 15.17
N SER A 104 11.43 -4.32 15.12
CA SER A 104 10.27 -4.97 15.73
C SER A 104 10.59 -5.69 17.04
N HIS A 105 11.80 -5.59 17.57
CA HIS A 105 12.24 -6.34 18.77
C HIS A 105 12.07 -7.86 18.57
N ASP A 106 12.53 -8.38 17.44
CA ASP A 106 12.45 -9.79 17.02
C ASP A 106 11.04 -10.37 16.78
N VAL A 107 9.99 -9.55 16.76
CA VAL A 107 8.62 -10.00 16.45
C VAL A 107 8.46 -10.29 14.96
N VAL A 108 9.06 -9.45 14.10
CA VAL A 108 9.07 -9.61 12.65
C VAL A 108 10.43 -10.07 12.18
N GLN A 109 10.49 -11.22 11.53
CA GLN A 109 11.77 -11.82 11.08
C GLN A 109 12.11 -11.44 9.64
N GLU A 110 11.10 -11.33 8.79
CA GLU A 110 11.24 -11.07 7.36
C GLU A 110 10.15 -10.13 6.87
N VAL A 111 10.45 -9.35 5.84
CA VAL A 111 9.48 -8.46 5.18
C VAL A 111 9.60 -8.58 3.67
N ALA A 112 8.51 -9.02 3.02
CA ALA A 112 8.34 -8.91 1.58
C ALA A 112 7.72 -7.55 1.25
N MET A 113 8.50 -6.68 0.64
CA MET A 113 8.05 -5.32 0.33
C MET A 113 6.88 -5.28 -0.66
N TYR A 114 6.73 -6.33 -1.51
CA TYR A 114 5.81 -6.36 -2.64
C TYR A 114 4.76 -7.47 -2.56
N SER A 115 4.63 -8.12 -1.39
CA SER A 115 3.59 -9.16 -1.17
C SER A 115 2.62 -8.75 -0.07
N ILE A 116 1.35 -9.11 -0.25
CA ILE A 116 0.33 -9.05 0.80
C ILE A 116 0.18 -10.42 1.49
N MET A 117 0.62 -11.49 0.85
CA MET A 117 0.47 -12.85 1.37
C MET A 117 1.68 -13.31 2.17
N GLU A 118 2.87 -13.09 1.65
CA GLU A 118 4.12 -13.59 2.23
C GLU A 118 4.83 -12.49 3.01
N ASN A 119 4.91 -12.62 4.32
CA ASN A 119 5.57 -11.67 5.23
C ASN A 119 5.27 -10.18 4.90
N PRO A 120 3.99 -9.78 4.82
CA PRO A 120 3.63 -8.42 4.45
C PRO A 120 4.21 -7.40 5.45
N MET A 121 4.49 -6.18 4.98
CA MET A 121 4.92 -5.12 5.87
C MET A 121 3.85 -4.81 6.92
N THR A 122 4.27 -4.63 8.17
CA THR A 122 3.37 -4.29 9.28
C THR A 122 2.73 -2.90 9.10
N ALA A 123 1.68 -2.62 9.86
CA ALA A 123 1.07 -1.29 9.93
C ALA A 123 0.80 -0.87 11.38
N CYS A 124 0.89 0.43 11.65
CA CYS A 124 0.63 0.99 12.99
C CYS A 124 -0.83 1.37 13.22
N GLY A 125 -1.55 1.77 12.18
CA GLY A 125 -2.87 2.38 12.21
C GLY A 125 -2.94 3.76 11.55
N CYS A 126 -1.79 4.33 11.16
CA CYS A 126 -1.74 5.63 10.48
C CYS A 126 -1.94 5.55 8.96
N PHE A 127 -2.16 4.37 8.41
CA PHE A 127 -2.34 4.15 6.98
C PHE A 127 -3.55 4.89 6.40
N GLU A 128 -3.47 5.24 5.12
CA GLU A 128 -4.54 5.92 4.39
C GLU A 128 -5.57 4.93 3.85
N CYS A 129 -5.13 3.72 3.51
CA CYS A 129 -5.97 2.67 2.96
C CYS A 129 -5.66 1.32 3.61
N ILE A 130 -6.64 0.42 3.56
CA ILE A 130 -6.47 -0.99 3.91
C ILE A 130 -6.69 -1.81 2.65
N VAL A 131 -5.76 -2.72 2.37
CA VAL A 131 -5.88 -3.75 1.33
C VAL A 131 -6.19 -5.06 2.03
N MET A 132 -7.25 -5.75 1.61
CA MET A 132 -7.66 -7.02 2.18
C MET A 132 -8.03 -8.03 1.10
N LEU A 133 -7.54 -9.25 1.24
CA LEU A 133 -7.88 -10.38 0.38
C LEU A 133 -9.34 -10.78 0.55
N ILE A 134 -10.02 -11.00 -0.56
CA ILE A 134 -11.32 -11.70 -0.66
C ILE A 134 -11.03 -13.02 -1.37
N THR A 135 -10.91 -14.07 -0.58
CA THR A 135 -10.47 -15.39 -1.06
C THR A 135 -11.37 -15.96 -2.13
N GLU A 136 -12.69 -15.82 -1.95
CA GLU A 136 -13.73 -16.30 -2.86
C GLU A 136 -13.64 -15.66 -4.25
N ALA A 137 -13.14 -14.44 -4.32
CA ALA A 137 -13.04 -13.67 -5.56
C ALA A 137 -11.61 -13.61 -6.12
N ASN A 138 -10.65 -14.34 -5.53
CA ASN A 138 -9.24 -14.39 -5.95
C ASN A 138 -8.62 -13.01 -6.13
N GLY A 139 -9.00 -12.04 -5.29
CA GLY A 139 -8.58 -10.66 -5.42
C GLY A 139 -8.61 -9.89 -4.11
N VAL A 140 -8.26 -8.61 -4.16
CA VAL A 140 -8.20 -7.74 -3.00
C VAL A 140 -9.20 -6.60 -3.09
N MET A 141 -9.79 -6.23 -1.95
CA MET A 141 -10.51 -4.97 -1.80
C MET A 141 -9.58 -3.89 -1.23
N VAL A 142 -9.81 -2.64 -1.61
CA VAL A 142 -9.09 -1.47 -1.13
C VAL A 142 -10.06 -0.48 -0.50
N VAL A 143 -9.92 -0.27 0.80
CA VAL A 143 -10.83 0.57 1.60
C VAL A 143 -10.11 1.84 2.00
N SER A 144 -10.69 3.00 1.70
CA SER A 144 -10.17 4.30 2.13
C SER A 144 -10.50 4.58 3.60
N ARG A 145 -9.60 5.30 4.28
CA ARG A 145 -9.88 5.87 5.61
C ARG A 145 -11.06 6.83 5.61
N GLU A 146 -11.30 7.51 4.50
CA GLU A 146 -12.41 8.47 4.33
C GLU A 146 -13.76 7.78 4.13
N ASP A 147 -13.76 6.46 3.88
CA ASP A 147 -14.97 5.68 3.69
C ASP A 147 -15.48 5.12 5.02
N THR A 148 -16.75 5.35 5.29
CA THR A 148 -17.46 4.84 6.48
C THR A 148 -18.48 3.75 6.15
N SER A 149 -18.61 3.39 4.88
CA SER A 149 -19.57 2.39 4.42
C SER A 149 -19.16 0.96 4.79
N MET A 150 -20.10 0.04 4.66
CA MET A 150 -19.85 -1.38 4.80
C MET A 150 -19.18 -1.91 3.53
N THR A 151 -18.09 -2.64 3.68
CA THR A 151 -17.45 -3.31 2.56
C THR A 151 -18.13 -4.65 2.22
N PRO A 152 -17.86 -5.25 1.06
CA PRO A 152 -18.39 -6.58 0.73
C PRO A 152 -18.08 -7.67 1.77
N SER A 153 -16.97 -7.53 2.52
CA SER A 153 -16.63 -8.45 3.61
C SER A 153 -17.51 -8.33 4.86
N GLY A 154 -18.45 -7.39 4.88
CA GLY A 154 -19.29 -7.10 6.05
C GLY A 154 -18.58 -6.32 7.15
N MET A 155 -17.42 -5.73 6.86
CA MET A 155 -16.64 -4.92 7.81
C MET A 155 -16.51 -3.48 7.33
N THR A 156 -16.46 -2.54 8.26
CA THR A 156 -16.12 -1.13 7.97
C THR A 156 -14.61 -0.93 8.00
N PHE A 157 -14.12 0.21 7.49
CA PHE A 157 -12.71 0.59 7.62
C PHE A 157 -12.23 0.51 9.09
N SER A 158 -13.02 1.00 10.03
CA SER A 158 -12.66 1.00 11.45
C SER A 158 -12.45 -0.42 12.02
N THR A 159 -13.29 -1.38 11.61
CA THR A 159 -13.13 -2.79 12.00
C THR A 159 -11.88 -3.40 11.38
N LEU A 160 -11.67 -3.18 10.08
CA LEU A 160 -10.49 -3.65 9.35
C LEU A 160 -9.19 -3.06 9.89
N ALA A 161 -9.23 -1.81 10.35
CA ALA A 161 -8.06 -1.15 10.96
C ALA A 161 -7.57 -1.87 12.23
N GLY A 162 -8.46 -2.50 12.97
CA GLY A 162 -8.10 -3.35 14.10
C GLY A 162 -7.36 -4.64 13.69
N VAL A 163 -7.59 -5.13 12.48
CA VAL A 163 -6.90 -6.31 11.93
C VAL A 163 -5.57 -5.94 11.28
N ALA A 164 -5.56 -4.82 10.54
CA ALA A 164 -4.39 -4.36 9.78
C ALA A 164 -3.32 -3.68 10.65
N GLY A 165 -3.70 -3.11 11.78
CA GLY A 165 -2.84 -2.29 12.63
C GLY A 165 -2.08 -3.07 13.70
N GLY A 166 -1.49 -2.33 14.66
CA GLY A 166 -0.86 -2.91 15.86
C GLY A 166 0.56 -3.42 15.67
N GLY A 167 1.18 -3.23 14.52
CA GLY A 167 2.58 -3.63 14.28
C GLY A 167 2.78 -5.13 14.07
N LEU A 168 1.73 -5.85 13.66
CA LEU A 168 1.78 -7.27 13.35
C LEU A 168 1.76 -7.51 11.84
N GLN A 169 2.30 -8.64 11.40
CA GLN A 169 2.14 -9.15 10.04
C GLN A 169 0.86 -9.98 9.98
N THR A 170 -0.04 -9.63 9.08
CA THR A 170 -1.29 -10.36 8.85
C THR A 170 -1.38 -10.71 7.37
N PRO A 171 -1.03 -11.95 6.95
CA PRO A 171 -1.19 -12.38 5.56
C PRO A 171 -2.60 -12.10 5.04
N GLY A 172 -2.67 -11.53 3.84
CA GLY A 172 -3.94 -11.13 3.23
C GLY A 172 -4.52 -9.79 3.69
N VAL A 173 -3.90 -9.10 4.67
CA VAL A 173 -4.37 -7.77 5.12
C VAL A 173 -3.19 -6.84 5.32
N MET A 174 -3.25 -5.64 4.72
CA MET A 174 -2.15 -4.67 4.82
C MET A 174 -2.67 -3.24 4.85
N GLY A 175 -2.19 -2.44 5.82
CA GLY A 175 -2.35 -0.99 5.78
C GLY A 175 -1.34 -0.35 4.83
N VAL A 176 -1.77 0.58 3.98
CA VAL A 176 -0.93 1.22 2.97
C VAL A 176 -1.21 2.72 2.84
N GLY A 177 -0.25 3.46 2.29
CA GLY A 177 -0.49 4.79 1.76
C GLY A 177 -1.15 4.72 0.38
N LYS A 178 -2.03 5.66 0.04
CA LYS A 178 -2.79 5.63 -1.22
C LYS A 178 -1.88 5.64 -2.47
N TYR A 179 -0.75 6.31 -2.42
CA TYR A 179 0.18 6.34 -3.57
C TYR A 179 0.92 5.02 -3.81
N TYR A 180 0.93 4.08 -2.84
CA TYR A 180 1.43 2.74 -3.10
C TYR A 180 0.50 1.94 -4.03
N LEU A 181 -0.81 2.25 -4.05
CA LEU A 181 -1.78 1.60 -4.94
C LEU A 181 -1.43 1.77 -6.42
N ILE A 182 -0.86 2.93 -6.78
CA ILE A 182 -0.49 3.24 -8.16
C ILE A 182 0.95 2.85 -8.51
N SER A 183 1.73 2.38 -7.55
CA SER A 183 3.10 1.90 -7.78
C SER A 183 3.12 0.63 -8.62
N PRO A 184 4.10 0.46 -9.54
CA PRO A 184 4.35 -0.82 -10.20
C PRO A 184 4.66 -1.97 -9.23
N LYS A 185 5.03 -1.65 -8.00
CA LYS A 185 5.35 -2.61 -6.94
C LYS A 185 4.16 -2.97 -6.04
N PHE A 186 2.99 -2.36 -6.26
CA PHE A 186 1.79 -2.67 -5.49
C PHE A 186 1.44 -4.16 -5.59
N ILE A 187 1.63 -4.89 -4.48
CA ILE A 187 1.43 -6.34 -4.37
C ILE A 187 1.87 -7.13 -5.62
N SER A 188 2.96 -6.69 -6.26
CA SER A 188 3.38 -7.22 -7.56
C SER A 188 3.79 -8.69 -7.50
N ALA A 189 4.21 -9.18 -6.34
CA ALA A 189 4.48 -10.60 -6.10
C ALA A 189 3.22 -11.48 -6.12
N ASP A 190 2.05 -10.88 -5.85
CA ASP A 190 0.77 -11.57 -5.75
C ASP A 190 -0.15 -11.28 -6.97
N GLY A 191 0.35 -10.61 -7.99
CA GLY A 191 -0.37 -10.34 -9.25
C GLY A 191 -0.71 -8.87 -9.49
N GLY A 192 -0.30 -7.96 -8.62
CA GLY A 192 -0.36 -6.52 -8.85
C GLY A 192 -1.77 -5.92 -8.84
N PHE A 193 -1.92 -4.79 -9.51
CA PHE A 193 -3.17 -4.02 -9.51
C PHE A 193 -4.36 -4.78 -10.14
N LYS A 194 -4.11 -5.75 -11.02
CA LYS A 194 -5.15 -6.63 -11.58
C LYS A 194 -5.88 -7.48 -10.54
N ARG A 195 -5.36 -7.56 -9.32
CA ARG A 195 -6.03 -8.20 -8.18
C ARG A 195 -7.05 -7.31 -7.48
N VAL A 196 -7.09 -5.99 -7.78
CA VAL A 196 -8.04 -5.08 -7.15
C VAL A 196 -9.43 -5.30 -7.75
N ILE A 197 -10.32 -5.92 -6.97
CA ILE A 197 -11.68 -6.29 -7.38
C ILE A 197 -12.74 -5.34 -6.84
N TRP A 198 -12.42 -4.62 -5.76
CA TRP A 198 -13.28 -3.63 -5.14
C TRP A 198 -12.43 -2.48 -4.59
N MET A 199 -12.90 -1.25 -4.75
CA MET A 199 -12.23 -0.05 -4.25
C MET A 199 -13.27 0.98 -3.83
N SER A 200 -13.10 1.59 -2.64
CA SER A 200 -13.95 2.70 -2.18
C SER A 200 -14.11 3.76 -3.27
N SER A 201 -15.34 4.20 -3.52
CA SER A 201 -15.65 5.22 -4.54
C SER A 201 -14.84 6.49 -4.33
N TYR A 202 -14.60 6.88 -3.08
CA TYR A 202 -13.74 8.00 -2.74
C TYR A 202 -12.33 7.90 -3.39
N LEU A 203 -11.71 6.71 -3.36
CA LEU A 203 -10.40 6.50 -4.01
C LEU A 203 -10.52 6.56 -5.54
N LYS A 204 -11.52 5.88 -6.10
CA LYS A 204 -11.75 5.88 -7.56
C LYS A 204 -11.93 7.32 -8.07
N ASP A 205 -12.73 8.12 -7.37
CA ASP A 205 -13.07 9.48 -7.79
C ASP A 205 -11.90 10.45 -7.53
N SER A 206 -11.20 10.34 -6.40
CA SER A 206 -10.11 11.26 -6.03
C SER A 206 -8.76 10.97 -6.70
N MET A 207 -8.58 9.79 -7.29
CA MET A 207 -7.35 9.34 -7.95
C MET A 207 -7.62 8.88 -9.40
N ALA A 208 -8.68 9.38 -10.03
CA ALA A 208 -9.13 8.88 -11.34
C ALA A 208 -8.02 8.94 -12.41
N ASP A 209 -7.30 10.05 -12.49
CA ASP A 209 -6.22 10.23 -13.47
C ASP A 209 -5.06 9.27 -13.22
N GLU A 210 -4.64 9.12 -11.97
CA GLU A 210 -3.56 8.21 -11.57
C GLU A 210 -3.95 6.75 -11.78
N LEU A 211 -5.18 6.39 -11.47
CA LEU A 211 -5.71 5.03 -11.67
C LEU A 211 -5.81 4.70 -13.17
N GLN A 212 -6.17 5.66 -14.02
CA GLN A 212 -6.16 5.45 -15.47
C GLN A 212 -4.75 5.16 -15.99
N ILE A 213 -3.73 5.87 -15.50
CA ILE A 213 -2.32 5.58 -15.84
C ILE A 213 -1.95 4.13 -15.43
N VAL A 214 -2.46 3.65 -14.29
CA VAL A 214 -2.26 2.26 -13.87
C VAL A 214 -2.94 1.28 -14.83
N ALA A 215 -4.21 1.53 -15.19
CA ALA A 215 -4.97 0.70 -16.12
C ALA A 215 -4.25 0.59 -17.49
N ASP A 216 -3.77 1.71 -18.02
CA ASP A 216 -3.00 1.76 -19.25
C ASP A 216 -1.68 0.96 -19.15
N ARG A 217 -0.97 1.10 -18.02
CA ARG A 217 0.26 0.32 -17.75
C ARG A 217 -0.01 -1.19 -17.67
N GLU A 218 -1.15 -1.59 -17.10
CA GLU A 218 -1.57 -2.99 -17.01
C GLU A 218 -2.04 -3.56 -18.37
N GLY A 219 -2.16 -2.71 -19.40
CA GLY A 219 -2.63 -3.10 -20.74
C GLY A 219 -4.14 -3.34 -20.80
N ASP A 220 -4.90 -2.82 -19.85
CA ASP A 220 -6.36 -2.94 -19.75
C ASP A 220 -6.97 -1.56 -19.40
N PRO A 221 -7.18 -0.68 -20.42
CA PRO A 221 -7.69 0.67 -20.18
C PRO A 221 -9.05 0.73 -19.46
N ASP A 222 -9.85 -0.34 -19.58
CA ASP A 222 -11.18 -0.44 -18.97
C ASP A 222 -11.13 -1.07 -17.56
N LEU A 223 -9.95 -1.38 -17.03
CA LEU A 223 -9.78 -2.09 -15.75
C LEU A 223 -10.49 -1.38 -14.59
N ILE A 224 -10.45 -0.05 -14.53
CA ILE A 224 -11.05 0.72 -13.44
C ILE A 224 -12.57 0.62 -13.43
N GLU A 225 -13.19 0.50 -14.60
CA GLU A 225 -14.65 0.31 -14.72
C GLU A 225 -15.11 -1.08 -14.25
N ARG A 226 -14.20 -2.07 -14.30
CA ARG A 226 -14.46 -3.45 -13.84
C ARG A 226 -14.32 -3.59 -12.33
N ILE A 227 -13.63 -2.69 -11.65
CA ILE A 227 -13.50 -2.66 -10.19
C ILE A 227 -14.81 -2.15 -9.59
N ALA A 228 -15.45 -2.96 -8.73
CA ALA A 228 -16.65 -2.57 -8.01
C ALA A 228 -16.38 -1.52 -6.92
N ASP A 229 -17.41 -0.88 -6.44
CA ASP A 229 -17.39 -0.01 -5.24
C ASP A 229 -18.71 -0.13 -4.47
N GLU A 230 -18.87 0.61 -3.35
CA GLU A 230 -20.06 0.55 -2.49
C GLU A 230 -21.35 1.04 -3.17
N ARG A 231 -21.24 1.70 -4.34
CA ARG A 231 -22.40 2.16 -5.13
C ARG A 231 -23.04 1.02 -5.90
N ASN A 232 -22.28 -0.05 -6.19
CA ASN A 232 -22.76 -1.19 -7.01
C ASN A 232 -22.84 -2.50 -6.26
N VAL A 233 -22.02 -2.76 -5.24
CA VAL A 233 -22.03 -4.04 -4.50
C VAL A 233 -21.88 -3.84 -3.01
N SER A 234 -22.53 -4.68 -2.21
CA SER A 234 -22.52 -4.63 -0.76
C SER A 234 -22.15 -5.97 -0.10
N THR A 235 -22.12 -7.05 -0.87
CA THR A 235 -21.83 -8.41 -0.39
C THR A 235 -20.81 -9.11 -1.28
N VAL A 236 -20.21 -10.19 -0.79
CA VAL A 236 -19.29 -11.02 -1.59
C VAL A 236 -20.03 -11.66 -2.77
N ASP A 237 -21.27 -12.11 -2.59
CA ASP A 237 -22.06 -12.72 -3.67
C ASP A 237 -22.35 -11.72 -4.80
N GLU A 238 -22.72 -10.48 -4.45
CA GLU A 238 -22.91 -9.41 -5.43
C GLU A 238 -21.59 -9.03 -6.12
N LEU A 239 -20.47 -9.04 -5.37
CA LEU A 239 -19.16 -8.80 -5.92
C LEU A 239 -18.77 -9.85 -6.94
N LEU A 240 -18.97 -11.13 -6.64
CA LEU A 240 -18.71 -12.24 -7.59
C LEU A 240 -19.53 -12.08 -8.86
N ALA A 241 -20.83 -11.79 -8.75
CA ALA A 241 -21.69 -11.55 -9.90
C ALA A 241 -21.22 -10.36 -10.74
N TRP A 242 -20.81 -9.27 -10.09
CA TRP A 242 -20.25 -8.10 -10.77
C TRP A 242 -18.98 -8.44 -11.55
N LEU A 243 -18.03 -9.18 -10.93
CA LEU A 243 -16.77 -9.54 -11.55
C LEU A 243 -16.97 -10.45 -12.78
N GLU A 244 -17.95 -11.39 -12.71
CA GLU A 244 -18.34 -12.23 -13.84
C GLU A 244 -18.94 -11.40 -14.98
N GLU A 245 -19.90 -10.52 -14.69
CA GLU A 245 -20.55 -9.66 -15.67
C GLU A 245 -19.54 -8.74 -16.40
N HIS A 246 -18.57 -8.20 -15.65
CA HIS A 246 -17.56 -7.28 -16.18
C HIS A 246 -16.28 -7.99 -16.66
N ASN A 247 -16.24 -9.33 -16.64
CA ASN A 247 -15.07 -10.13 -17.05
C ASN A 247 -13.77 -9.66 -16.37
N HIS A 248 -13.80 -9.52 -15.03
CA HIS A 248 -12.66 -9.02 -14.28
C HIS A 248 -11.47 -9.98 -14.35
N PRO A 249 -10.21 -9.50 -14.60
CA PRO A 249 -9.06 -10.37 -14.83
C PRO A 249 -8.71 -11.26 -13.63
N ALA A 250 -9.00 -10.87 -12.40
CA ALA A 250 -8.72 -11.68 -11.20
C ALA A 250 -9.33 -13.07 -11.24
N LEU A 251 -10.49 -13.26 -11.93
CA LEU A 251 -11.18 -14.54 -12.01
C LEU A 251 -10.41 -15.61 -12.79
N ILE A 252 -9.54 -15.19 -13.72
CA ILE A 252 -8.76 -16.10 -14.58
C ILE A 252 -7.28 -16.15 -14.21
N MET A 253 -6.85 -15.39 -13.22
CA MET A 253 -5.49 -15.46 -12.70
C MET A 253 -5.29 -16.68 -11.81
N ASP A 254 -4.04 -17.18 -11.71
CA ASP A 254 -3.71 -18.25 -10.76
C ASP A 254 -4.17 -17.88 -9.33
N PRO A 255 -4.54 -18.86 -8.50
CA PRO A 255 -4.91 -18.59 -7.10
C PRO A 255 -3.83 -17.80 -6.37
N ILE A 256 -4.27 -16.81 -5.57
CA ILE A 256 -3.35 -15.95 -4.80
C ILE A 256 -2.75 -16.68 -3.58
N PHE A 257 -3.31 -17.84 -3.18
CA PHE A 257 -2.89 -18.67 -2.03
C PHE A 257 -3.06 -20.16 -2.31
#